data_1a6094e3f97ce1a010797cc3e1ba1b76
#
_entry.id   1a6094e3f97ce1a010797cc3e1ba1b76
#
_cell.length_a   1.000
_cell.length_b   1.000
_cell.length_c   1.000
_cell.angle_alpha   90.00
_cell.angle_beta   90.00
_cell.angle_gamma   90.00
#
_symmetry.space_group_name_H-M   'P 1'
#
loop_
_entity.id
_entity.type
_entity.pdbx_description
1 polymer ?
#
loop_
_entity_poly.entity_id
_entity_poly.type
_entity_poly.pdbx_seq_one_letter_code
_entity_poly.pdbx_strand_id
1 'polypeptide(L)'
;MLKNYRKTKILATIGPSSEKINKIEKLVHNGVDAFRINCSHTNVHQLSNYVKNIRTVEKKIKKPIGILIDLQGPKLRVGEIENDSMVLKKGQIVVIKNSSKSSNKTEIPIPEEKVFKSIKVNHPIFIDDGKIKLKVLKVSKNIIQARVVLEGKLRSKKGINLPETILKNSALTASDKKNVRAGIKLGVDWIALSFIQSPTDIKDLKKICHKNISIMAKIEKPSALNHIDKIAKLADGLMIARGDLGVELPIEDVPGWQKRIIREARIHGKPVIVSTQMLESMIISKTPTRAEVSDVATAVFEGSDAVMLSAESAVGDNPELAVKMMNKIAHSVEKNPNYSSILSAQLEKTPDSTPDAIASAAGSLATELNAPVIVCYTESGSTGIKVSRVRPRQMILTVTPIIETARKLTLVWGVKCIVQKDANNLEEMIKITKAFSKKEKIIKVGEKMVITAGLPLKKLGTTNLIRVIKVD
;
A
#
# COMPACT_ATOMS: atom_id res chain seq x y z
N MET A 1 18.46 -13.88 -15.76
CA MET A 1 17.31 -13.42 -14.93
C MET A 1 17.69 -12.38 -13.85
N LEU A 2 18.82 -12.49 -13.19
CA LEU A 2 19.24 -11.52 -12.14
C LEU A 2 19.42 -10.09 -12.66
N LYS A 3 19.78 -9.88 -13.93
CA LYS A 3 19.99 -8.52 -14.52
C LYS A 3 18.74 -7.62 -14.51
N ASN A 4 17.54 -8.19 -14.42
CA ASN A 4 16.27 -7.46 -14.46
C ASN A 4 15.41 -7.67 -13.17
N TYR A 5 16.01 -8.17 -12.10
CA TYR A 5 15.31 -8.36 -10.83
C TYR A 5 15.26 -7.05 -10.04
N ARG A 6 14.08 -6.52 -9.84
CA ARG A 6 13.78 -5.36 -9.00
C ARG A 6 13.26 -5.83 -7.64
N LYS A 7 13.70 -5.17 -6.58
CA LYS A 7 13.32 -5.47 -5.19
C LYS A 7 12.06 -4.72 -4.75
N THR A 8 12.02 -3.42 -5.00
CA THR A 8 10.83 -2.58 -4.74
C THR A 8 9.69 -3.00 -5.66
N LYS A 9 8.48 -3.21 -5.13
CA LYS A 9 7.33 -3.69 -5.89
C LYS A 9 6.55 -2.56 -6.55
N ILE A 10 5.76 -2.87 -7.58
CA ILE A 10 4.86 -1.92 -8.22
C ILE A 10 3.42 -2.40 -8.04
N LEU A 11 2.63 -1.57 -7.39
CA LEU A 11 1.18 -1.71 -7.28
C LEU A 11 0.52 -0.77 -8.29
N ALA A 12 -0.20 -1.30 -9.28
CA ALA A 12 -0.90 -0.51 -10.29
C ALA A 12 -2.41 -0.52 -10.04
N THR A 13 -3.07 0.64 -10.10
CA THR A 13 -4.53 0.70 -10.03
C THR A 13 -5.13 0.30 -11.37
N ILE A 14 -6.04 -0.68 -11.36
CA ILE A 14 -6.79 -1.10 -12.53
C ILE A 14 -7.99 -0.16 -12.73
N GLY A 15 -8.29 0.14 -13.97
CA GLY A 15 -9.42 0.97 -14.37
C GLY A 15 -9.66 0.91 -15.90
N PRO A 16 -10.48 1.82 -16.46
CA PRO A 16 -10.88 1.78 -17.86
C PRO A 16 -9.73 1.65 -18.87
N SER A 17 -8.57 2.30 -18.59
CA SER A 17 -7.41 2.24 -19.50
C SER A 17 -6.63 0.91 -19.40
N SER A 18 -6.85 0.10 -18.38
CA SER A 18 -6.04 -1.09 -18.08
C SER A 18 -6.83 -2.38 -17.83
N GLU A 19 -8.17 -2.37 -17.86
CA GLU A 19 -9.01 -3.50 -17.44
C GLU A 19 -8.99 -4.72 -18.39
N LYS A 20 -8.63 -4.53 -19.67
CA LYS A 20 -8.62 -5.61 -20.66
C LYS A 20 -7.46 -6.58 -20.40
N ILE A 21 -7.71 -7.89 -20.60
CA ILE A 21 -6.74 -8.97 -20.34
C ILE A 21 -5.38 -8.71 -20.98
N ASN A 22 -5.35 -8.29 -22.25
CA ASN A 22 -4.11 -7.97 -22.96
C ASN A 22 -3.36 -6.76 -22.37
N LYS A 23 -4.08 -5.78 -21.81
CA LYS A 23 -3.49 -4.63 -21.12
C LYS A 23 -2.90 -5.05 -19.77
N ILE A 24 -3.64 -5.82 -18.97
CA ILE A 24 -3.14 -6.37 -17.70
C ILE A 24 -1.85 -7.17 -17.95
N GLU A 25 -1.84 -8.05 -18.97
CA GLU A 25 -0.67 -8.83 -19.33
C GLU A 25 0.54 -7.95 -19.66
N LYS A 26 0.36 -6.90 -20.48
CA LYS A 26 1.41 -5.94 -20.82
C LYS A 26 1.92 -5.18 -19.57
N LEU A 27 1.04 -4.78 -18.66
CA LEU A 27 1.43 -4.12 -17.42
C LEU A 27 2.29 -5.04 -16.54
N VAL A 28 1.93 -6.33 -16.44
CA VAL A 28 2.72 -7.31 -15.69
C VAL A 28 4.10 -7.52 -16.33
N HIS A 29 4.18 -7.61 -17.66
CA HIS A 29 5.46 -7.71 -18.36
C HIS A 29 6.34 -6.45 -18.19
N ASN A 30 5.72 -5.27 -18.06
CA ASN A 30 6.43 -4.02 -17.78
C ASN A 30 6.85 -3.86 -16.32
N GLY A 31 6.39 -4.76 -15.42
CA GLY A 31 6.88 -4.81 -14.04
C GLY A 31 5.84 -4.68 -12.94
N VAL A 32 4.54 -4.72 -13.23
CA VAL A 32 3.51 -4.76 -12.17
C VAL A 32 3.59 -6.08 -11.39
N ASP A 33 3.58 -5.98 -10.07
CA ASP A 33 3.60 -7.12 -9.15
C ASP A 33 2.22 -7.40 -8.56
N ALA A 34 1.40 -6.36 -8.36
CA ALA A 34 0.04 -6.46 -7.83
C ALA A 34 -0.86 -5.37 -8.42
N PHE A 35 -2.17 -5.62 -8.38
CA PHE A 35 -3.19 -4.64 -8.80
C PHE A 35 -4.02 -4.15 -7.63
N ARG A 36 -4.27 -2.82 -7.61
CA ARG A 36 -5.22 -2.17 -6.72
C ARG A 36 -6.55 -1.96 -7.45
N ILE A 37 -7.66 -2.28 -6.77
CA ILE A 37 -9.02 -1.98 -7.24
C ILE A 37 -9.63 -0.94 -6.28
N ASN A 38 -9.94 0.25 -6.80
CA ASN A 38 -10.48 1.34 -6.00
C ASN A 38 -12.00 1.20 -5.86
N CYS A 39 -12.48 0.79 -4.70
CA CYS A 39 -13.91 0.60 -4.42
C CYS A 39 -14.74 1.91 -4.39
N SER A 40 -14.09 3.08 -4.41
CA SER A 40 -14.80 4.37 -4.55
C SER A 40 -15.43 4.56 -5.93
N HIS A 41 -14.89 3.90 -6.96
CA HIS A 41 -15.28 4.03 -8.36
C HIS A 41 -15.66 2.69 -9.00
N THR A 42 -15.70 1.61 -8.23
CA THR A 42 -15.90 0.26 -8.73
C THR A 42 -17.09 -0.37 -8.02
N ASN A 43 -18.13 -0.75 -8.75
CA ASN A 43 -19.22 -1.54 -8.20
C ASN A 43 -18.85 -3.02 -8.10
N VAL A 44 -19.68 -3.83 -7.42
CA VAL A 44 -19.41 -5.27 -7.18
C VAL A 44 -19.29 -6.08 -8.47
N HIS A 45 -20.04 -5.73 -9.51
CA HIS A 45 -19.95 -6.40 -10.80
C HIS A 45 -18.61 -6.11 -11.51
N GLN A 46 -18.20 -4.84 -11.54
CA GLN A 46 -16.89 -4.46 -12.08
C GLN A 46 -15.75 -5.05 -11.26
N LEU A 47 -15.86 -5.09 -9.92
CA LEU A 47 -14.90 -5.75 -9.05
C LEU A 47 -14.70 -7.22 -9.45
N SER A 48 -15.81 -7.95 -9.68
CA SER A 48 -15.77 -9.34 -10.11
C SER A 48 -15.04 -9.50 -11.46
N ASN A 49 -15.32 -8.63 -12.42
CA ASN A 49 -14.70 -8.65 -13.73
C ASN A 49 -13.19 -8.37 -13.66
N TYR A 50 -12.77 -7.38 -12.88
CA TYR A 50 -11.35 -7.07 -12.69
C TYR A 50 -10.60 -8.24 -12.05
N VAL A 51 -11.14 -8.82 -10.99
CA VAL A 51 -10.54 -10.00 -10.34
C VAL A 51 -10.43 -11.16 -11.32
N LYS A 52 -11.49 -11.48 -12.08
CA LYS A 52 -11.49 -12.53 -13.09
C LYS A 52 -10.41 -12.31 -14.16
N ASN A 53 -10.28 -11.09 -14.67
CA ASN A 53 -9.30 -10.76 -15.71
C ASN A 53 -7.86 -10.89 -15.18
N ILE A 54 -7.58 -10.39 -13.99
CA ILE A 54 -6.26 -10.52 -13.33
C ILE A 54 -5.93 -12.01 -13.11
N ARG A 55 -6.86 -12.81 -12.59
CA ARG A 55 -6.64 -14.25 -12.37
C ARG A 55 -6.46 -15.02 -13.66
N THR A 56 -7.08 -14.60 -14.76
CA THR A 56 -6.86 -15.18 -16.11
C THR A 56 -5.43 -14.94 -16.57
N VAL A 57 -4.92 -13.71 -16.41
CA VAL A 57 -3.53 -13.38 -16.74
C VAL A 57 -2.56 -14.14 -15.83
N GLU A 58 -2.80 -14.19 -14.53
CA GLU A 58 -1.99 -14.94 -13.57
C GLU A 58 -1.81 -16.40 -13.97
N LYS A 59 -2.91 -17.08 -14.36
CA LYS A 59 -2.87 -18.46 -14.82
C LYS A 59 -2.06 -18.61 -16.13
N LYS A 60 -2.24 -17.67 -17.08
CA LYS A 60 -1.53 -17.67 -18.36
C LYS A 60 -0.02 -17.53 -18.19
N ILE A 61 0.42 -16.57 -17.36
CA ILE A 61 1.85 -16.26 -17.18
C ILE A 61 2.52 -17.13 -16.11
N LYS A 62 1.75 -17.91 -15.34
CA LYS A 62 2.22 -18.77 -14.23
C LYS A 62 3.05 -18.02 -13.19
N LYS A 63 2.70 -16.76 -12.92
CA LYS A 63 3.34 -15.90 -11.93
C LYS A 63 2.27 -15.37 -10.97
N PRO A 64 2.43 -15.49 -9.63
CA PRO A 64 1.48 -14.93 -8.67
C PRO A 64 1.30 -13.44 -8.89
N ILE A 65 0.06 -12.95 -8.86
CA ILE A 65 -0.31 -11.54 -8.96
C ILE A 65 -1.19 -11.20 -7.77
N GLY A 66 -0.75 -10.26 -6.91
CA GLY A 66 -1.53 -9.79 -5.77
C GLY A 66 -2.72 -8.93 -6.21
N ILE A 67 -3.83 -9.03 -5.49
CA ILE A 67 -4.99 -8.15 -5.66
C ILE A 67 -5.31 -7.48 -4.33
N LEU A 68 -5.29 -6.14 -4.34
CA LEU A 68 -5.65 -5.30 -3.22
C LEU A 68 -6.92 -4.53 -3.56
N ILE A 69 -8.00 -4.71 -2.77
CA ILE A 69 -9.16 -3.82 -2.83
C ILE A 69 -8.97 -2.68 -1.84
N ASP A 70 -9.22 -1.46 -2.29
CA ASP A 70 -9.08 -0.24 -1.50
C ASP A 70 -10.47 0.33 -1.19
N LEU A 71 -10.86 0.24 0.09
CA LEU A 71 -12.17 0.65 0.58
C LEU A 71 -12.31 2.17 0.55
N GLN A 72 -13.53 2.64 0.32
CA GLN A 72 -13.80 4.09 0.26
C GLN A 72 -13.64 4.77 1.62
N GLY A 73 -14.06 4.11 2.69
CA GLY A 73 -14.16 4.70 4.02
C GLY A 73 -15.25 5.79 4.14
N PRO A 74 -15.37 6.42 5.32
CA PRO A 74 -16.37 7.45 5.59
C PRO A 74 -15.94 8.82 5.04
N LYS A 75 -15.76 8.95 3.72
CA LYS A 75 -15.38 10.22 3.09
C LYS A 75 -16.50 11.23 3.21
N LEU A 76 -16.26 12.31 3.94
CA LEU A 76 -17.18 13.43 4.07
C LEU A 76 -17.28 14.18 2.74
N ARG A 77 -18.48 14.65 2.40
CA ARG A 77 -18.72 15.43 1.18
C ARG A 77 -19.72 16.54 1.43
N VAL A 78 -19.55 17.62 0.70
CA VAL A 78 -20.57 18.67 0.56
C VAL A 78 -21.81 18.07 -0.11
N GLY A 79 -22.98 18.42 0.35
CA GLY A 79 -24.25 18.07 -0.26
C GLY A 79 -24.48 18.78 -1.60
N GLU A 80 -25.74 18.86 -2.04
CA GLU A 80 -26.09 19.55 -3.28
C GLU A 80 -26.19 21.06 -3.05
N ILE A 81 -25.46 21.83 -3.84
CA ILE A 81 -25.46 23.29 -3.82
C ILE A 81 -26.39 23.77 -4.95
N GLU A 82 -27.19 24.82 -4.65
CA GLU A 82 -28.01 25.48 -5.65
C GLU A 82 -27.16 25.90 -6.86
N ASN A 83 -27.61 25.60 -8.09
CA ASN A 83 -26.86 25.81 -9.34
C ASN A 83 -25.49 25.10 -9.38
N ASP A 84 -25.33 24.00 -8.62
CA ASP A 84 -24.13 23.15 -8.54
C ASP A 84 -22.84 23.85 -8.07
N SER A 85 -22.86 25.15 -7.81
CA SER A 85 -21.68 25.85 -7.32
C SER A 85 -21.97 27.17 -6.65
N MET A 86 -21.05 27.61 -5.75
CA MET A 86 -21.03 28.94 -5.15
C MET A 86 -19.61 29.48 -5.10
N VAL A 87 -19.46 30.79 -5.19
CA VAL A 87 -18.16 31.47 -5.03
C VAL A 87 -18.04 31.94 -3.58
N LEU A 88 -16.99 31.51 -2.90
CA LEU A 88 -16.67 31.89 -1.54
C LEU A 88 -15.52 32.90 -1.57
N LYS A 89 -15.73 34.07 -0.94
CA LYS A 89 -14.72 35.16 -0.87
C LYS A 89 -14.00 35.15 0.49
N LYS A 90 -12.73 35.48 0.52
CA LYS A 90 -11.93 35.59 1.75
C LYS A 90 -12.59 36.55 2.74
N GLY A 91 -12.66 36.16 4.01
CA GLY A 91 -13.32 36.92 5.08
C GLY A 91 -14.84 36.72 5.17
N GLN A 92 -15.49 36.18 4.15
CA GLN A 92 -16.94 35.92 4.17
C GLN A 92 -17.31 34.97 5.30
N ILE A 93 -18.45 35.25 5.94
CA ILE A 93 -19.05 34.33 6.91
C ILE A 93 -20.08 33.48 6.17
N VAL A 94 -19.95 32.17 6.31
CA VAL A 94 -20.85 31.16 5.73
C VAL A 94 -21.53 30.35 6.82
N VAL A 95 -22.70 29.82 6.52
CA VAL A 95 -23.43 28.92 7.38
C VAL A 95 -23.30 27.50 6.86
N ILE A 96 -22.82 26.60 7.68
CA ILE A 96 -22.76 25.16 7.34
C ILE A 96 -23.93 24.51 8.10
N LYS A 97 -24.74 23.73 7.39
CA LYS A 97 -25.96 23.15 7.93
C LYS A 97 -25.98 21.63 7.73
N ASN A 98 -26.54 20.94 8.70
CA ASN A 98 -26.79 19.50 8.59
C ASN A 98 -27.96 19.25 7.64
N SER A 99 -27.69 19.26 6.36
CA SER A 99 -28.68 19.05 5.29
C SER A 99 -28.05 18.42 4.07
N SER A 100 -28.84 17.78 3.21
CA SER A 100 -28.38 17.21 1.94
C SER A 100 -28.32 18.26 0.82
N LYS A 101 -29.05 19.39 0.94
CA LYS A 101 -29.13 20.48 -0.05
C LYS A 101 -29.01 21.84 0.62
N SER A 102 -28.42 22.80 -0.09
CA SER A 102 -28.42 24.19 0.35
C SER A 102 -29.80 24.82 0.16
N SER A 103 -30.20 25.72 1.07
CA SER A 103 -31.42 26.52 0.97
C SER A 103 -31.19 27.91 0.42
N ASN A 104 -29.93 28.35 0.32
CA ASN A 104 -29.54 29.65 -0.23
C ASN A 104 -28.07 29.69 -0.62
N LYS A 105 -27.63 30.81 -1.23
CA LYS A 105 -26.27 31.01 -1.78
C LYS A 105 -25.13 31.16 -0.73
N THR A 106 -25.44 31.20 0.55
CA THR A 106 -24.44 31.32 1.62
C THR A 106 -24.41 30.10 2.53
N GLU A 107 -25.23 29.10 2.23
CA GLU A 107 -25.35 27.87 3.00
C GLU A 107 -24.57 26.71 2.38
N ILE A 108 -23.69 26.10 3.14
CA ILE A 108 -22.94 24.90 2.74
C ILE A 108 -23.60 23.67 3.41
N PRO A 109 -24.22 22.79 2.63
CA PRO A 109 -24.85 21.59 3.18
C PRO A 109 -23.82 20.50 3.47
N ILE A 110 -23.84 19.91 4.66
CA ILE A 110 -23.05 18.74 5.05
C ILE A 110 -23.99 17.73 5.68
N PRO A 111 -24.38 16.65 4.98
CA PRO A 111 -25.33 15.64 5.47
C PRO A 111 -24.65 14.63 6.41
N GLU A 112 -24.02 15.09 7.49
CA GLU A 112 -23.33 14.24 8.46
C GLU A 112 -23.43 14.83 9.87
N GLU A 113 -24.41 14.39 10.64
CA GLU A 113 -24.70 14.89 12.00
C GLU A 113 -23.48 14.82 12.93
N LYS A 114 -22.63 13.81 12.77
CA LYS A 114 -21.47 13.61 13.64
C LYS A 114 -20.41 14.71 13.52
N VAL A 115 -20.35 15.40 12.36
CA VAL A 115 -19.52 16.58 12.19
C VAL A 115 -19.93 17.65 13.20
N PHE A 116 -21.22 17.94 13.30
CA PHE A 116 -21.78 18.97 14.19
C PHE A 116 -21.62 18.65 15.66
N LYS A 117 -21.56 17.36 16.02
CA LYS A 117 -21.32 16.89 17.39
C LYS A 117 -19.85 16.89 17.81
N SER A 118 -18.93 16.87 16.84
CA SER A 118 -17.50 16.66 17.11
C SER A 118 -16.64 17.90 16.89
N ILE A 119 -17.02 18.77 15.96
CA ILE A 119 -16.26 19.96 15.60
C ILE A 119 -16.32 21.01 16.71
N LYS A 120 -15.24 21.78 16.87
CA LYS A 120 -15.13 22.83 17.89
C LYS A 120 -14.85 24.19 17.25
N VAL A 121 -15.08 25.25 17.99
CA VAL A 121 -14.65 26.60 17.62
C VAL A 121 -13.14 26.61 17.35
N ASN A 122 -12.73 27.39 16.37
CA ASN A 122 -11.38 27.49 15.80
C ASN A 122 -10.90 26.29 14.95
N HIS A 123 -11.58 25.14 14.95
CA HIS A 123 -11.20 24.04 14.07
C HIS A 123 -11.25 24.47 12.59
N PRO A 124 -10.27 24.04 11.76
CA PRO A 124 -10.30 24.24 10.32
C PRO A 124 -11.23 23.24 9.64
N ILE A 125 -11.82 23.67 8.53
CA ILE A 125 -12.56 22.83 7.58
C ILE A 125 -11.92 23.05 6.22
N PHE A 126 -11.42 21.99 5.61
CA PHE A 126 -10.86 22.02 4.27
C PHE A 126 -11.82 21.38 3.28
N ILE A 127 -11.99 21.99 2.11
CA ILE A 127 -12.90 21.51 1.07
C ILE A 127 -12.15 21.48 -0.27
N ASP A 128 -12.49 20.48 -1.13
CA ASP A 128 -11.88 20.25 -2.44
C ASP A 128 -10.34 20.12 -2.34
N ASP A 129 -9.91 19.17 -1.49
CA ASP A 129 -8.50 18.85 -1.22
C ASP A 129 -7.68 20.06 -0.74
N GLY A 130 -8.31 20.89 0.11
CA GLY A 130 -7.67 22.04 0.75
C GLY A 130 -7.64 23.32 -0.11
N LYS A 131 -8.23 23.32 -1.32
CA LYS A 131 -8.35 24.51 -2.18
C LYS A 131 -9.21 25.59 -1.57
N ILE A 132 -10.15 25.21 -0.68
CA ILE A 132 -10.97 26.12 0.11
C ILE A 132 -10.73 25.80 1.57
N LYS A 133 -10.47 26.85 2.38
CA LYS A 133 -10.25 26.69 3.82
C LYS A 133 -11.21 27.58 4.59
N LEU A 134 -11.89 26.99 5.57
CA LEU A 134 -12.79 27.69 6.48
C LEU A 134 -12.28 27.54 7.90
N LYS A 135 -12.58 28.53 8.77
CA LYS A 135 -12.33 28.47 10.22
C LYS A 135 -13.65 28.59 10.95
N VAL A 136 -13.92 27.65 11.85
CA VAL A 136 -15.16 27.62 12.64
C VAL A 136 -15.17 28.76 13.65
N LEU A 137 -16.25 29.54 13.66
CA LEU A 137 -16.48 30.67 14.57
C LEU A 137 -17.47 30.31 15.68
N LYS A 138 -18.55 29.58 15.34
CA LYS A 138 -19.60 29.19 16.28
C LYS A 138 -20.17 27.83 15.91
N VAL A 139 -20.49 27.02 16.90
CA VAL A 139 -21.11 25.70 16.72
C VAL A 139 -22.44 25.67 17.49
N SER A 140 -23.47 25.19 16.83
CA SER A 140 -24.79 24.89 17.39
C SER A 140 -25.22 23.48 16.95
N LYS A 141 -26.29 22.93 17.49
CA LYS A 141 -26.70 21.54 17.28
C LYS A 141 -26.68 21.05 15.82
N ASN A 142 -27.14 21.88 14.87
CA ASN A 142 -27.23 21.52 13.45
C ASN A 142 -26.63 22.61 12.52
N ILE A 143 -25.96 23.61 13.09
CA ILE A 143 -25.46 24.78 12.36
C ILE A 143 -24.06 25.11 12.85
N ILE A 144 -23.15 25.36 11.89
CA ILE A 144 -21.81 25.90 12.16
C ILE A 144 -21.69 27.22 11.40
N GLN A 145 -21.25 28.26 12.05
CA GLN A 145 -20.79 29.49 11.38
C GLN A 145 -19.28 29.40 11.20
N ALA A 146 -18.81 29.66 9.98
CA ALA A 146 -17.40 29.60 9.65
C ALA A 146 -17.00 30.80 8.80
N ARG A 147 -15.75 31.25 8.95
CA ARG A 147 -15.13 32.30 8.13
C ARG A 147 -14.30 31.65 7.03
N VAL A 148 -14.42 32.14 5.82
CA VAL A 148 -13.59 31.76 4.68
C VAL A 148 -12.17 32.32 4.90
N VAL A 149 -11.19 31.43 5.00
CA VAL A 149 -9.76 31.78 5.14
C VAL A 149 -9.08 31.76 3.78
N LEU A 150 -9.38 30.73 2.95
CA LEU A 150 -8.93 30.63 1.57
C LEU A 150 -10.16 30.53 0.67
N GLU A 151 -10.25 31.48 -0.24
CA GLU A 151 -11.37 31.63 -1.16
C GLU A 151 -11.33 30.61 -2.31
N GLY A 152 -12.48 30.37 -2.96
CA GLY A 152 -12.56 29.50 -4.11
C GLY A 152 -13.99 29.24 -4.58
N LYS A 153 -14.12 28.55 -5.72
CA LYS A 153 -15.40 28.09 -6.25
C LYS A 153 -15.72 26.72 -5.67
N LEU A 154 -16.67 26.67 -4.75
CA LEU A 154 -17.19 25.44 -4.16
C LEU A 154 -18.22 24.80 -5.08
N ARG A 155 -18.10 23.50 -5.33
CA ARG A 155 -19.07 22.68 -6.09
C ARG A 155 -19.71 21.62 -5.21
N SER A 156 -20.87 21.12 -5.63
CA SER A 156 -21.55 19.99 -5.01
C SER A 156 -20.65 18.76 -4.94
N LYS A 157 -20.87 17.94 -3.89
CA LYS A 157 -20.21 16.62 -3.69
C LYS A 157 -18.68 16.65 -3.52
N LYS A 158 -18.07 17.84 -3.35
CA LYS A 158 -16.64 17.97 -3.06
C LYS A 158 -16.30 17.40 -1.70
N GLY A 159 -15.10 16.81 -1.60
CA GLY A 159 -14.56 16.21 -0.37
C GLY A 159 -14.37 17.27 0.73
N ILE A 160 -14.58 16.85 1.97
CA ILE A 160 -14.35 17.65 3.18
C ILE A 160 -13.33 16.94 4.04
N ASN A 161 -12.34 17.68 4.53
CA ASN A 161 -11.34 17.22 5.46
C ASN A 161 -11.42 18.05 6.76
N LEU A 162 -11.28 17.36 7.88
CA LEU A 162 -11.38 17.92 9.23
C LEU A 162 -10.14 17.48 10.02
N PRO A 163 -8.99 18.14 9.85
CA PRO A 163 -7.70 17.64 10.37
C PRO A 163 -7.65 17.58 11.90
N GLU A 164 -8.27 18.55 12.60
CA GLU A 164 -8.28 18.63 14.06
C GLU A 164 -9.52 17.98 14.71
N THR A 165 -10.45 17.44 13.89
CA THR A 165 -11.69 16.89 14.41
C THR A 165 -11.68 15.36 14.35
N ILE A 166 -11.66 14.72 15.52
CA ILE A 166 -11.81 13.27 15.63
C ILE A 166 -13.29 12.92 15.55
N LEU A 167 -13.67 12.25 14.48
CA LEU A 167 -15.04 11.77 14.32
C LEU A 167 -15.18 10.41 15.01
N LYS A 168 -16.18 10.27 15.86
CA LYS A 168 -16.55 8.97 16.46
C LYS A 168 -17.27 8.07 15.44
N ASN A 169 -16.64 7.85 14.30
CA ASN A 169 -17.14 6.99 13.23
C ASN A 169 -16.30 5.73 13.14
N SER A 170 -16.93 4.61 12.79
CA SER A 170 -16.20 3.45 12.30
C SER A 170 -15.54 3.82 10.95
N ALA A 171 -14.31 3.43 10.74
CA ALA A 171 -13.67 3.53 9.43
C ALA A 171 -14.37 2.67 8.35
N LEU A 172 -15.25 1.74 8.77
CA LEU A 172 -16.02 0.85 7.89
C LEU A 172 -17.45 1.34 7.73
N THR A 173 -17.80 1.79 6.53
CA THR A 173 -19.19 2.09 6.13
C THR A 173 -19.96 0.82 5.81
N ALA A 174 -21.29 0.92 5.66
CA ALA A 174 -22.13 -0.19 5.20
C ALA A 174 -21.72 -0.67 3.79
N SER A 175 -21.37 0.27 2.89
CA SER A 175 -20.85 -0.03 1.56
C SER A 175 -19.51 -0.77 1.62
N ASP A 176 -18.60 -0.34 2.50
CA ASP A 176 -17.32 -1.02 2.69
C ASP A 176 -17.50 -2.45 3.17
N LYS A 177 -18.40 -2.69 4.12
CA LYS A 177 -18.73 -4.05 4.58
C LYS A 177 -19.24 -4.94 3.44
N LYS A 178 -20.02 -4.38 2.50
CA LYS A 178 -20.48 -5.08 1.29
C LYS A 178 -19.30 -5.42 0.37
N ASN A 179 -18.42 -4.45 0.12
CA ASN A 179 -17.22 -4.63 -0.70
C ASN A 179 -16.24 -5.64 -0.07
N VAL A 180 -16.04 -5.62 1.25
CA VAL A 180 -15.23 -6.59 1.99
C VAL A 180 -15.78 -8.01 1.77
N ARG A 181 -17.07 -8.23 1.96
CA ARG A 181 -17.70 -9.55 1.75
C ARG A 181 -17.57 -10.03 0.31
N ALA A 182 -17.77 -9.13 -0.66
CA ALA A 182 -17.57 -9.44 -2.08
C ALA A 182 -16.10 -9.79 -2.38
N GLY A 183 -15.15 -9.00 -1.88
CA GLY A 183 -13.72 -9.26 -2.03
C GLY A 183 -13.29 -10.60 -1.46
N ILE A 184 -13.77 -10.95 -0.25
CA ILE A 184 -13.54 -12.26 0.38
C ILE A 184 -14.02 -13.39 -0.54
N LYS A 185 -15.26 -13.29 -1.03
CA LYS A 185 -15.84 -14.29 -1.93
C LYS A 185 -15.10 -14.44 -3.25
N LEU A 186 -14.54 -13.34 -3.77
CA LEU A 186 -13.77 -13.32 -5.02
C LEU A 186 -12.30 -13.74 -4.86
N GLY A 187 -11.82 -13.96 -3.63
CA GLY A 187 -10.44 -14.38 -3.35
C GLY A 187 -9.41 -13.28 -3.60
N VAL A 188 -9.69 -12.06 -3.14
CA VAL A 188 -8.67 -10.99 -3.09
C VAL A 188 -7.66 -11.28 -1.98
N ASP A 189 -6.45 -10.73 -2.09
CA ASP A 189 -5.33 -11.04 -1.21
C ASP A 189 -5.17 -10.01 -0.10
N TRP A 190 -5.52 -8.74 -0.38
CA TRP A 190 -5.38 -7.59 0.50
C TRP A 190 -6.65 -6.74 0.52
N ILE A 191 -6.96 -6.19 1.69
CA ILE A 191 -7.98 -5.16 1.87
C ILE A 191 -7.33 -3.94 2.50
N ALA A 192 -7.35 -2.80 1.81
CA ALA A 192 -6.88 -1.53 2.34
C ALA A 192 -8.05 -0.78 3.01
N LEU A 193 -7.84 -0.38 4.26
CA LEU A 193 -8.81 0.34 5.07
C LEU A 193 -8.45 1.82 5.09
N SER A 194 -9.34 2.66 4.55
CA SER A 194 -9.19 4.12 4.49
C SER A 194 -9.64 4.82 5.77
N PHE A 195 -9.12 6.01 5.99
CA PHE A 195 -9.47 6.92 7.10
C PHE A 195 -9.34 6.30 8.49
N ILE A 196 -8.32 5.46 8.69
CA ILE A 196 -8.01 4.91 10.01
C ILE A 196 -7.64 6.04 10.96
N GLN A 197 -8.21 6.04 12.15
CA GLN A 197 -7.92 6.98 13.22
C GLN A 197 -7.26 6.31 14.43
N SER A 198 -7.52 5.01 14.62
CA SER A 198 -7.07 4.26 15.79
C SER A 198 -6.84 2.77 15.49
N PRO A 199 -6.15 2.05 16.39
CA PRO A 199 -6.00 0.59 16.30
C PRO A 199 -7.33 -0.19 16.30
N THR A 200 -8.40 0.39 16.84
CA THR A 200 -9.72 -0.24 16.91
C THR A 200 -10.31 -0.47 15.52
N ASP A 201 -10.06 0.46 14.58
CA ASP A 201 -10.55 0.36 13.21
C ASP A 201 -10.05 -0.91 12.51
N ILE A 202 -8.77 -1.27 12.75
CA ILE A 202 -8.18 -2.50 12.23
C ILE A 202 -8.81 -3.74 12.88
N LYS A 203 -9.03 -3.70 14.20
CA LYS A 203 -9.67 -4.80 14.93
C LYS A 203 -11.09 -5.06 14.41
N ASP A 204 -11.84 -4.00 14.09
CA ASP A 204 -13.20 -4.13 13.57
C ASP A 204 -13.23 -4.74 12.17
N LEU A 205 -12.28 -4.39 11.29
CA LEU A 205 -12.15 -5.06 10.00
C LEU A 205 -11.73 -6.53 10.17
N LYS A 206 -10.80 -6.83 11.09
CA LYS A 206 -10.37 -8.21 11.38
C LYS A 206 -11.50 -9.13 11.82
N LYS A 207 -12.54 -8.62 12.50
CA LYS A 207 -13.73 -9.39 12.88
C LYS A 207 -14.53 -9.88 11.66
N ILE A 208 -14.46 -9.17 10.54
CA ILE A 208 -15.18 -9.49 9.30
C ILE A 208 -14.33 -10.36 8.38
N CYS A 209 -13.01 -10.12 8.37
CA CYS A 209 -12.08 -10.82 7.51
C CYS A 209 -11.69 -12.19 8.10
N HIS A 210 -11.64 -13.22 7.24
CA HIS A 210 -11.04 -14.49 7.60
C HIS A 210 -9.51 -14.38 7.64
N LYS A 211 -8.83 -15.32 8.33
CA LYS A 211 -7.37 -15.34 8.53
C LYS A 211 -6.53 -15.28 7.23
N ASN A 212 -7.14 -15.59 6.10
CA ASN A 212 -6.43 -15.65 4.81
C ASN A 212 -6.33 -14.33 4.05
N ILE A 213 -6.91 -13.23 4.54
CA ILE A 213 -6.84 -11.93 3.89
C ILE A 213 -6.00 -10.99 4.74
N SER A 214 -5.08 -10.30 4.10
CA SER A 214 -4.21 -9.32 4.76
C SER A 214 -4.83 -7.93 4.76
N ILE A 215 -4.63 -7.19 5.85
CA ILE A 215 -5.16 -5.84 6.03
C ILE A 215 -4.05 -4.82 5.84
N MET A 216 -4.25 -3.93 4.89
CA MET A 216 -3.41 -2.77 4.62
C MET A 216 -4.01 -1.53 5.32
N ALA A 217 -3.30 -0.97 6.28
CA ALA A 217 -3.72 0.23 7.00
C ALA A 217 -3.32 1.47 6.20
N LYS A 218 -4.28 2.29 5.74
CA LYS A 218 -3.99 3.55 5.04
C LYS A 218 -3.81 4.68 6.05
N ILE A 219 -2.65 5.28 6.01
CA ILE A 219 -2.29 6.40 6.88
C ILE A 219 -2.61 7.69 6.12
N GLU A 220 -3.73 8.31 6.49
CA GLU A 220 -4.35 9.45 5.83
C GLU A 220 -4.69 10.59 6.81
N LYS A 221 -4.66 10.30 8.11
CA LYS A 221 -5.10 11.24 9.15
C LYS A 221 -4.05 11.45 10.24
N PRO A 222 -3.95 12.69 10.79
CA PRO A 222 -3.06 13.00 11.91
C PRO A 222 -3.31 12.12 13.13
N SER A 223 -4.57 11.77 13.41
CA SER A 223 -4.95 10.87 14.51
C SER A 223 -4.32 9.49 14.42
N ALA A 224 -4.14 8.94 13.19
CA ALA A 224 -3.44 7.67 12.98
C ALA A 224 -1.95 7.75 13.33
N LEU A 225 -1.32 8.90 13.09
CA LEU A 225 0.11 9.11 13.36
C LEU A 225 0.43 9.01 14.85
N ASN A 226 -0.49 9.44 15.72
CA ASN A 226 -0.35 9.32 17.17
C ASN A 226 -0.36 7.87 17.66
N HIS A 227 -0.80 6.95 16.83
CA HIS A 227 -0.94 5.51 17.12
C HIS A 227 -0.18 4.63 16.15
N ILE A 228 0.80 5.18 15.41
CA ILE A 228 1.44 4.50 14.28
C ILE A 228 2.08 3.17 14.68
N ASP A 229 2.78 3.10 15.83
CA ASP A 229 3.35 1.86 16.37
C ASP A 229 2.27 0.78 16.57
N LYS A 230 1.18 1.11 17.27
CA LYS A 230 0.09 0.17 17.54
C LYS A 230 -0.64 -0.25 16.27
N ILE A 231 -0.80 0.67 15.32
CA ILE A 231 -1.40 0.41 14.00
C ILE A 231 -0.49 -0.54 13.21
N ALA A 232 0.80 -0.26 13.11
CA ALA A 232 1.78 -1.09 12.43
C ALA A 232 1.84 -2.51 13.02
N LYS A 233 1.79 -2.64 14.33
CA LYS A 233 1.76 -3.94 15.02
C LYS A 233 0.53 -4.78 14.66
N LEU A 234 -0.63 -4.16 14.54
CA LEU A 234 -1.92 -4.82 14.29
C LEU A 234 -2.21 -5.08 12.82
N ALA A 235 -1.82 -4.17 11.92
CA ALA A 235 -2.00 -4.33 10.49
C ALA A 235 -1.06 -5.39 9.90
N ASP A 236 -1.35 -5.83 8.68
CA ASP A 236 -0.48 -6.74 7.95
C ASP A 236 0.41 -5.97 6.96
N GLY A 237 0.09 -4.70 6.68
CA GLY A 237 0.88 -3.76 5.90
C GLY A 237 0.40 -2.33 6.12
N LEU A 238 1.20 -1.34 5.69
CA LEU A 238 0.88 0.08 5.75
C LEU A 238 0.88 0.69 4.35
N MET A 239 -0.01 1.67 4.12
CA MET A 239 -0.01 2.49 2.90
C MET A 239 0.01 3.97 3.29
N ILE A 240 0.98 4.70 2.79
CA ILE A 240 1.12 6.13 2.97
C ILE A 240 0.36 6.81 1.85
N ALA A 241 -0.86 7.28 2.11
CA ALA A 241 -1.73 7.93 1.14
C ALA A 241 -1.47 9.45 1.19
N ARG A 242 -0.39 9.89 0.52
CA ARG A 242 0.14 11.26 0.63
C ARG A 242 -0.84 12.33 0.18
N GLY A 243 -1.71 12.01 -0.79
CA GLY A 243 -2.75 12.93 -1.26
C GLY A 243 -3.71 13.36 -0.15
N ASP A 244 -4.30 12.40 0.57
CA ASP A 244 -5.20 12.70 1.69
C ASP A 244 -4.41 13.20 2.93
N LEU A 245 -3.24 12.62 3.22
CA LEU A 245 -2.41 13.03 4.35
C LEU A 245 -1.90 14.47 4.21
N GLY A 246 -1.52 14.90 2.99
CA GLY A 246 -1.04 16.26 2.73
C GLY A 246 -2.14 17.32 2.69
N VAL A 247 -3.43 16.91 2.70
CA VAL A 247 -4.54 17.80 2.96
C VAL A 247 -4.78 17.95 4.46
N GLU A 248 -4.54 16.91 5.23
CA GLU A 248 -4.81 16.83 6.68
C GLU A 248 -3.63 17.35 7.53
N LEU A 249 -2.41 17.45 6.97
CA LEU A 249 -1.19 17.96 7.61
C LEU A 249 -0.66 19.20 6.86
N PRO A 250 0.20 20.01 7.50
CA PRO A 250 1.09 20.90 6.77
C PRO A 250 1.89 20.11 5.74
N ILE A 251 1.88 20.57 4.49
CA ILE A 251 2.44 19.80 3.38
C ILE A 251 3.94 19.54 3.53
N GLU A 252 4.64 20.47 4.17
CA GLU A 252 6.07 20.39 4.51
C GLU A 252 6.40 19.27 5.50
N ASP A 253 5.42 18.80 6.29
CA ASP A 253 5.62 17.74 7.28
C ASP A 253 5.46 16.33 6.66
N VAL A 254 4.80 16.21 5.50
CA VAL A 254 4.50 14.93 4.85
C VAL A 254 5.77 14.10 4.57
N PRO A 255 6.89 14.66 4.06
CA PRO A 255 8.10 13.87 3.83
C PRO A 255 8.70 13.30 5.12
N GLY A 256 8.67 14.06 6.22
CA GLY A 256 9.12 13.60 7.54
C GLY A 256 8.29 12.43 8.05
N TRP A 257 6.97 12.53 7.94
CA TRP A 257 6.06 11.45 8.30
C TRP A 257 6.19 10.24 7.40
N GLN A 258 6.41 10.41 6.11
CA GLN A 258 6.68 9.29 5.20
C GLN A 258 7.85 8.44 5.69
N LYS A 259 8.99 9.06 6.00
CA LYS A 259 10.17 8.38 6.56
C LYS A 259 9.85 7.63 7.85
N ARG A 260 9.15 8.30 8.77
CA ARG A 260 8.78 7.71 10.06
C ARG A 260 7.86 6.50 9.88
N ILE A 261 6.83 6.58 9.03
CA ILE A 261 5.92 5.46 8.76
C ILE A 261 6.67 4.28 8.12
N ILE A 262 7.59 4.53 7.18
CA ILE A 262 8.43 3.47 6.58
C ILE A 262 9.27 2.77 7.65
N ARG A 263 9.87 3.52 8.57
CA ARG A 263 10.66 2.96 9.68
C ARG A 263 9.80 2.10 10.62
N GLU A 264 8.65 2.60 11.03
CA GLU A 264 7.71 1.86 11.89
C GLU A 264 7.23 0.56 11.23
N ALA A 265 6.88 0.61 9.95
CA ALA A 265 6.52 -0.58 9.19
C ALA A 265 7.67 -1.61 9.20
N ARG A 266 8.90 -1.15 8.98
CA ARG A 266 10.08 -2.00 8.96
C ARG A 266 10.39 -2.61 10.33
N ILE A 267 10.28 -1.85 11.43
CA ILE A 267 10.43 -2.35 12.81
C ILE A 267 9.49 -3.53 13.04
N HIS A 268 8.25 -3.43 12.62
CA HIS A 268 7.24 -4.48 12.78
C HIS A 268 7.24 -5.55 11.68
N GLY A 269 8.17 -5.48 10.71
CA GLY A 269 8.24 -6.43 9.59
C GLY A 269 6.99 -6.40 8.72
N LYS A 270 6.43 -5.21 8.46
CA LYS A 270 5.24 -5.02 7.64
C LYS A 270 5.61 -4.38 6.31
N PRO A 271 5.09 -4.87 5.17
CA PRO A 271 5.28 -4.17 3.91
C PRO A 271 4.64 -2.79 3.95
N VAL A 272 5.31 -1.80 3.38
CA VAL A 272 4.84 -0.43 3.28
C VAL A 272 4.81 0.05 1.84
N ILE A 273 3.69 0.68 1.46
CA ILE A 273 3.45 1.22 0.13
C ILE A 273 3.46 2.74 0.21
N VAL A 274 4.27 3.40 -0.65
CA VAL A 274 4.15 4.84 -0.88
C VAL A 274 3.23 5.07 -2.06
N SER A 275 2.21 5.90 -1.87
CA SER A 275 1.12 6.04 -2.83
C SER A 275 0.74 7.49 -3.08
N THR A 276 0.05 7.72 -4.20
CA THR A 276 -0.47 8.98 -4.72
C THR A 276 0.60 9.96 -5.21
N GLN A 277 0.31 10.68 -6.29
CA GLN A 277 1.16 11.72 -6.88
C GLN A 277 2.59 11.27 -7.19
N MET A 278 2.76 10.01 -7.64
CA MET A 278 4.10 9.48 -7.93
C MET A 278 4.59 9.89 -9.32
N LEU A 279 3.77 9.67 -10.36
CA LEU A 279 4.04 10.06 -11.76
C LEU A 279 2.80 10.70 -12.36
N GLU A 280 2.16 11.61 -11.63
CA GLU A 280 0.83 12.16 -11.92
C GLU A 280 0.77 12.85 -13.30
N SER A 281 1.84 13.52 -13.72
CA SER A 281 1.92 14.12 -15.08
C SER A 281 1.76 13.07 -16.19
N MET A 282 2.13 11.81 -15.92
CA MET A 282 2.01 10.72 -16.88
C MET A 282 0.57 10.20 -17.06
N ILE A 283 -0.41 10.78 -16.39
CA ILE A 283 -1.83 10.59 -16.75
C ILE A 283 -2.04 11.00 -18.22
N ILE A 284 -1.42 12.10 -18.63
CA ILE A 284 -1.53 12.65 -19.99
C ILE A 284 -0.18 12.57 -20.72
N SER A 285 0.90 12.96 -20.04
CA SER A 285 2.24 13.02 -20.64
C SER A 285 2.86 11.62 -20.83
N LYS A 286 3.66 11.46 -21.88
CA LYS A 286 4.45 10.24 -22.12
C LYS A 286 5.71 10.16 -21.25
N THR A 287 6.11 11.27 -20.63
CA THR A 287 7.31 11.36 -19.78
C THR A 287 6.97 12.10 -18.48
N PRO A 288 7.55 11.71 -17.34
CA PRO A 288 7.34 12.40 -16.07
C PRO A 288 8.16 13.67 -15.97
N THR A 289 7.82 14.52 -15.02
CA THR A 289 8.67 15.62 -14.59
C THR A 289 9.90 15.13 -13.82
N ARG A 290 10.93 15.98 -13.72
CA ARG A 290 12.12 15.66 -12.90
C ARG A 290 11.80 15.54 -11.42
N ALA A 291 10.85 16.32 -10.92
CA ALA A 291 10.39 16.26 -9.53
C ALA A 291 9.73 14.92 -9.21
N GLU A 292 8.88 14.40 -10.10
CA GLU A 292 8.25 13.08 -9.94
C GLU A 292 9.26 11.94 -9.97
N VAL A 293 10.27 12.01 -10.87
CA VAL A 293 11.36 11.04 -10.88
C VAL A 293 12.13 11.04 -9.56
N SER A 294 12.44 12.23 -9.02
CA SER A 294 13.10 12.40 -7.72
C SER A 294 12.23 11.86 -6.59
N ASP A 295 10.93 12.08 -6.62
CA ASP A 295 9.99 11.63 -5.60
C ASP A 295 9.89 10.10 -5.55
N VAL A 296 9.71 9.45 -6.70
CA VAL A 296 9.73 7.97 -6.78
C VAL A 296 11.08 7.42 -6.29
N ALA A 297 12.19 8.04 -6.72
CA ALA A 297 13.52 7.62 -6.30
C ALA A 297 13.69 7.75 -4.78
N THR A 298 13.22 8.84 -4.18
CA THR A 298 13.26 9.05 -2.73
C THR A 298 12.48 7.96 -1.98
N ALA A 299 11.26 7.64 -2.41
CA ALA A 299 10.47 6.56 -1.80
C ALA A 299 11.20 5.21 -1.84
N VAL A 300 11.92 4.91 -2.93
CA VAL A 300 12.73 3.70 -3.06
C VAL A 300 13.96 3.75 -2.14
N PHE A 301 14.71 4.87 -2.10
CA PHE A 301 15.87 5.06 -1.21
C PHE A 301 15.49 4.98 0.27
N GLU A 302 14.28 5.41 0.64
CA GLU A 302 13.75 5.31 2.00
C GLU A 302 13.36 3.87 2.38
N GLY A 303 13.41 2.93 1.43
CA GLY A 303 13.19 1.51 1.68
C GLY A 303 11.73 1.10 1.69
N SER A 304 10.84 1.79 0.98
CA SER A 304 9.47 1.33 0.75
C SER A 304 9.44 -0.07 0.12
N ASP A 305 8.47 -0.90 0.50
CA ASP A 305 8.29 -2.22 -0.11
C ASP A 305 7.70 -2.12 -1.50
N ALA A 306 6.77 -1.18 -1.70
CA ALA A 306 6.15 -0.93 -2.98
C ALA A 306 5.90 0.56 -3.22
N VAL A 307 5.82 0.91 -4.50
CA VAL A 307 5.35 2.22 -4.99
C VAL A 307 4.09 2.01 -5.82
N MET A 308 3.15 2.95 -5.75
CA MET A 308 1.83 2.78 -6.35
C MET A 308 1.55 3.79 -7.47
N LEU A 309 0.98 3.30 -8.57
CA LEU A 309 0.35 4.11 -9.61
C LEU A 309 -1.17 4.14 -9.38
N SER A 310 -1.75 5.32 -9.43
CA SER A 310 -3.19 5.58 -9.23
C SER A 310 -3.90 5.85 -10.57
N ALA A 311 -4.16 7.11 -10.86
CA ALA A 311 -4.82 7.52 -12.10
C ALA A 311 -3.95 7.23 -13.34
N GLU A 312 -2.62 7.27 -13.20
CA GLU A 312 -1.65 7.01 -14.27
C GLU A 312 -1.87 5.66 -14.95
N SER A 313 -2.25 4.64 -14.17
CA SER A 313 -2.52 3.29 -14.68
C SER A 313 -4.01 2.98 -14.86
N ALA A 314 -4.91 3.70 -14.15
CA ALA A 314 -6.34 3.43 -14.17
C ALA A 314 -7.09 4.12 -15.32
N VAL A 315 -6.80 5.38 -15.56
CA VAL A 315 -7.48 6.27 -16.54
C VAL A 315 -6.51 7.02 -17.45
N GLY A 316 -5.20 6.94 -17.20
CA GLY A 316 -4.20 7.63 -18.00
C GLY A 316 -4.14 7.15 -19.45
N ASP A 317 -3.64 8.00 -20.33
CA ASP A 317 -3.52 7.74 -21.77
C ASP A 317 -2.48 6.66 -22.06
N ASN A 318 -1.43 6.56 -21.23
CA ASN A 318 -0.26 5.72 -21.46
C ASN A 318 0.11 4.85 -20.24
N PRO A 319 -0.77 3.96 -19.74
CA PRO A 319 -0.52 3.20 -18.52
C PRO A 319 0.73 2.32 -18.59
N GLU A 320 1.03 1.76 -19.77
CA GLU A 320 2.21 0.92 -20.00
C GLU A 320 3.52 1.72 -19.85
N LEU A 321 3.54 2.99 -20.30
CA LEU A 321 4.71 3.86 -20.18
C LEU A 321 4.93 4.30 -18.73
N ALA A 322 3.86 4.59 -17.99
CA ALA A 322 3.94 4.94 -16.57
C ALA A 322 4.55 3.79 -15.75
N VAL A 323 4.08 2.55 -15.94
CA VAL A 323 4.65 1.35 -15.29
C VAL A 323 6.11 1.15 -15.68
N LYS A 324 6.44 1.26 -16.97
CA LYS A 324 7.82 1.10 -17.47
C LYS A 324 8.76 2.16 -16.87
N MET A 325 8.29 3.40 -16.73
CA MET A 325 9.07 4.48 -16.12
C MET A 325 9.30 4.22 -14.63
N MET A 326 8.26 3.90 -13.87
CA MET A 326 8.39 3.53 -12.45
C MET A 326 9.35 2.36 -12.24
N ASN A 327 9.28 1.35 -13.10
CA ASN A 327 10.21 0.21 -13.09
C ASN A 327 11.65 0.64 -13.35
N LYS A 328 11.87 1.54 -14.32
CA LYS A 328 13.22 2.08 -14.62
C LYS A 328 13.81 2.88 -13.46
N ILE A 329 13.00 3.74 -12.82
CA ILE A 329 13.45 4.55 -11.68
C ILE A 329 13.84 3.64 -10.51
N ALA A 330 12.99 2.69 -10.13
CA ALA A 330 13.29 1.76 -9.06
C ALA A 330 14.57 0.95 -9.33
N HIS A 331 14.74 0.44 -10.56
CA HIS A 331 15.97 -0.25 -10.95
C HIS A 331 17.22 0.63 -10.90
N SER A 332 17.11 1.89 -11.29
CA SER A 332 18.22 2.85 -11.25
C SER A 332 18.69 3.09 -9.82
N VAL A 333 17.74 3.30 -8.90
CA VAL A 333 18.02 3.48 -7.47
C VAL A 333 18.65 2.22 -6.88
N GLU A 334 18.10 1.05 -7.14
CA GLU A 334 18.60 -0.22 -6.58
C GLU A 334 20.01 -0.62 -7.09
N LYS A 335 20.44 -0.06 -8.23
CA LYS A 335 21.79 -0.21 -8.76
C LYS A 335 22.80 0.79 -8.19
N ASN A 336 22.33 1.82 -7.48
CA ASN A 336 23.20 2.81 -6.88
C ASN A 336 24.09 2.13 -5.81
N PRO A 337 25.42 2.34 -5.84
CA PRO A 337 26.34 1.73 -4.86
C PRO A 337 25.99 2.00 -3.40
N ASN A 338 25.42 3.18 -3.13
CA ASN A 338 25.06 3.60 -1.78
C ASN A 338 23.69 3.06 -1.30
N TYR A 339 22.89 2.45 -2.19
CA TYR A 339 21.53 2.02 -1.84
C TYR A 339 21.51 1.07 -0.65
N SER A 340 22.35 0.04 -0.66
CA SER A 340 22.33 -0.93 0.44
C SER A 340 22.88 -0.38 1.75
N SER A 341 23.86 0.53 1.73
CA SER A 341 24.37 1.19 2.94
C SER A 341 23.33 2.13 3.55
N ILE A 342 22.59 2.88 2.72
CA ILE A 342 21.47 3.71 3.18
C ILE A 342 20.42 2.85 3.88
N LEU A 343 20.01 1.73 3.26
CA LEU A 343 19.03 0.83 3.86
C LEU A 343 19.51 0.17 5.15
N SER A 344 20.80 -0.16 5.23
CA SER A 344 21.41 -0.74 6.43
C SER A 344 21.46 0.27 7.59
N ALA A 345 21.82 1.52 7.30
CA ALA A 345 21.84 2.60 8.29
C ALA A 345 20.45 2.91 8.89
N GLN A 346 19.38 2.62 8.17
CA GLN A 346 18.00 2.79 8.62
C GLN A 346 17.49 1.59 9.43
N LEU A 347 18.28 0.52 9.59
CA LEU A 347 17.87 -0.66 10.35
C LEU A 347 17.99 -0.38 11.84
N GLU A 348 16.88 -0.10 12.48
CA GLU A 348 16.79 -0.05 13.95
C GLU A 348 16.74 -1.46 14.55
N LYS A 349 16.82 -1.54 15.88
CA LYS A 349 16.78 -2.81 16.61
C LYS A 349 15.67 -3.73 16.09
N THR A 350 16.06 -4.93 15.73
CA THR A 350 15.11 -5.99 15.38
C THR A 350 14.41 -6.48 16.63
N PRO A 351 13.13 -6.89 16.56
CA PRO A 351 12.47 -7.56 17.68
C PRO A 351 13.28 -8.78 18.14
N ASP A 352 13.30 -8.99 19.46
CA ASP A 352 14.05 -10.06 20.12
C ASP A 352 13.31 -11.39 19.96
N SER A 353 13.44 -12.01 18.78
CA SER A 353 12.88 -13.35 18.56
C SER A 353 13.85 -14.23 17.76
N THR A 354 13.86 -15.52 18.05
CA THR A 354 14.66 -16.50 17.29
C THR A 354 14.44 -16.38 15.78
N PRO A 355 13.21 -16.29 15.24
CA PRO A 355 13.01 -16.12 13.80
C PRO A 355 13.61 -14.83 13.23
N ASP A 356 13.67 -13.76 14.00
CA ASP A 356 14.25 -12.49 13.57
C ASP A 356 15.78 -12.53 13.57
N ALA A 357 16.38 -13.16 14.59
CA ALA A 357 17.82 -13.42 14.65
C ALA A 357 18.28 -14.30 13.49
N ILE A 358 17.55 -15.39 13.22
CA ILE A 358 17.80 -16.28 12.06
C ILE A 358 17.72 -15.54 10.74
N ALA A 359 16.72 -14.70 10.54
CA ALA A 359 16.58 -13.90 9.30
C ALA A 359 17.75 -12.91 9.12
N SER A 360 18.19 -12.27 10.20
CA SER A 360 19.36 -11.38 10.21
C SER A 360 20.63 -12.14 9.89
N ALA A 361 20.88 -13.25 10.55
CA ALA A 361 22.04 -14.11 10.32
C ALA A 361 22.07 -14.66 8.89
N ALA A 362 20.90 -15.03 8.31
CA ALA A 362 20.82 -15.48 6.93
C ALA A 362 21.23 -14.39 5.94
N GLY A 363 20.84 -13.13 6.19
CA GLY A 363 21.24 -11.95 5.39
C GLY A 363 22.74 -11.69 5.44
N SER A 364 23.33 -11.66 6.65
CA SER A 364 24.76 -11.46 6.87
C SER A 364 25.58 -12.58 6.22
N LEU A 365 25.22 -13.84 6.50
CA LEU A 365 25.89 -15.01 5.96
C LEU A 365 25.87 -15.06 4.43
N ALA A 366 24.73 -14.70 3.81
CA ALA A 366 24.62 -14.64 2.36
C ALA A 366 25.53 -13.53 1.77
N THR A 367 25.71 -12.43 2.47
CA THR A 367 26.60 -11.34 2.06
C THR A 367 28.07 -11.75 2.17
N GLU A 368 28.50 -12.32 3.28
CA GLU A 368 29.88 -12.80 3.51
C GLU A 368 30.28 -13.89 2.52
N LEU A 369 29.36 -14.81 2.20
CA LEU A 369 29.61 -15.89 1.25
C LEU A 369 29.43 -15.48 -0.21
N ASN A 370 29.07 -14.23 -0.50
CA ASN A 370 28.69 -13.75 -1.84
C ASN A 370 27.64 -14.65 -2.51
N ALA A 371 26.71 -15.20 -1.71
CA ALA A 371 25.63 -16.02 -2.23
C ALA A 371 24.67 -15.16 -3.06
N PRO A 372 24.24 -15.57 -4.27
CA PRO A 372 23.31 -14.77 -5.10
C PRO A 372 21.86 -14.79 -4.58
N VAL A 373 21.49 -15.75 -3.74
CA VAL A 373 20.11 -15.98 -3.33
C VAL A 373 20.01 -16.47 -1.88
N ILE A 374 18.99 -15.96 -1.19
CA ILE A 374 18.49 -16.53 0.08
C ILE A 374 17.16 -17.20 -0.20
N VAL A 375 17.04 -18.47 0.09
CA VAL A 375 15.84 -19.26 -0.14
C VAL A 375 15.06 -19.40 1.16
N CYS A 376 13.80 -19.00 1.15
CA CYS A 376 12.92 -19.01 2.32
C CYS A 376 11.77 -20.01 2.11
N TYR A 377 11.75 -21.10 2.85
CA TYR A 377 10.60 -22.00 2.88
C TYR A 377 9.58 -21.53 3.92
N THR A 378 8.31 -21.40 3.52
CA THR A 378 7.26 -20.88 4.39
C THR A 378 5.87 -21.24 3.87
N GLU A 379 4.95 -21.57 4.76
CA GLU A 379 3.52 -21.68 4.43
C GLU A 379 2.81 -20.33 4.56
N SER A 380 3.10 -19.56 5.62
CA SER A 380 2.43 -18.27 5.92
C SER A 380 3.06 -17.05 5.27
N GLY A 381 4.28 -17.16 4.73
CA GLY A 381 5.06 -16.04 4.22
C GLY A 381 5.99 -15.40 5.26
N SER A 382 5.87 -15.75 6.54
CA SER A 382 6.57 -15.06 7.63
C SER A 382 8.09 -15.07 7.50
N THR A 383 8.70 -16.19 7.10
CA THR A 383 10.16 -16.29 6.88
C THR A 383 10.62 -15.32 5.80
N GLY A 384 9.93 -15.26 4.65
CA GLY A 384 10.24 -14.32 3.57
C GLY A 384 10.11 -12.87 3.98
N ILE A 385 9.08 -12.52 4.76
CA ILE A 385 8.87 -11.17 5.30
C ILE A 385 10.01 -10.78 6.26
N LYS A 386 10.41 -11.68 7.16
CA LYS A 386 11.49 -11.43 8.12
C LYS A 386 12.84 -11.23 7.43
N VAL A 387 13.17 -12.05 6.44
CA VAL A 387 14.37 -11.85 5.61
C VAL A 387 14.28 -10.56 4.80
N SER A 388 13.13 -10.24 4.24
CA SER A 388 12.91 -8.97 3.53
C SER A 388 13.16 -7.75 4.43
N ARG A 389 12.77 -7.81 5.71
CA ARG A 389 12.97 -6.72 6.67
C ARG A 389 14.44 -6.30 6.83
N VAL A 390 15.38 -7.22 6.76
CA VAL A 390 16.82 -6.89 6.86
C VAL A 390 17.39 -6.32 5.57
N ARG A 391 16.61 -6.26 4.48
CA ARG A 391 17.00 -5.67 3.19
C ARG A 391 18.31 -6.23 2.63
N PRO A 392 18.48 -7.55 2.49
CA PRO A 392 19.71 -8.15 1.99
C PRO A 392 20.00 -7.71 0.55
N ARG A 393 21.27 -7.69 0.16
CA ARG A 393 21.68 -7.44 -1.24
C ARG A 393 21.20 -8.54 -2.19
N GLN A 394 21.04 -9.74 -1.66
CA GLN A 394 20.65 -10.96 -2.38
C GLN A 394 19.18 -10.95 -2.80
N MET A 395 18.85 -11.77 -3.79
CA MET A 395 17.46 -12.10 -4.10
C MET A 395 16.88 -12.94 -2.96
N ILE A 396 15.64 -12.67 -2.58
CA ILE A 396 14.89 -13.51 -1.65
C ILE A 396 13.94 -14.38 -2.46
N LEU A 397 14.27 -15.67 -2.58
CA LEU A 397 13.43 -16.66 -3.24
C LEU A 397 12.56 -17.36 -2.19
N THR A 398 11.27 -17.07 -2.17
CA THR A 398 10.34 -17.69 -1.23
C THR A 398 9.63 -18.86 -1.90
N VAL A 399 9.67 -20.02 -1.26
CA VAL A 399 9.00 -21.24 -1.71
C VAL A 399 7.83 -21.53 -0.77
N THR A 400 6.64 -21.68 -1.33
CA THR A 400 5.41 -22.00 -0.57
C THR A 400 4.50 -22.92 -1.36
N PRO A 401 3.76 -23.85 -0.70
CA PRO A 401 2.73 -24.64 -1.36
C PRO A 401 1.42 -23.86 -1.55
N ILE A 402 1.27 -22.70 -0.92
CA ILE A 402 0.02 -21.94 -0.81
C ILE A 402 0.04 -20.75 -1.76
N ILE A 403 -0.83 -20.77 -2.78
CA ILE A 403 -0.91 -19.68 -3.78
C ILE A 403 -1.31 -18.35 -3.17
N GLU A 404 -2.19 -18.33 -2.18
CA GLU A 404 -2.63 -17.14 -1.46
C GLU A 404 -1.45 -16.46 -0.74
N THR A 405 -0.56 -17.25 -0.14
CA THR A 405 0.68 -16.76 0.45
C THR A 405 1.59 -16.14 -0.61
N ALA A 406 1.75 -16.80 -1.75
CA ALA A 406 2.57 -16.28 -2.85
C ALA A 406 2.03 -14.94 -3.37
N ARG A 407 0.70 -14.79 -3.49
CA ARG A 407 0.03 -13.55 -3.91
C ARG A 407 0.23 -12.41 -2.92
N LYS A 408 0.13 -12.68 -1.62
CA LYS A 408 0.39 -11.67 -0.57
C LYS A 408 1.83 -11.15 -0.62
N LEU A 409 2.78 -12.04 -0.84
CA LEU A 409 4.20 -11.71 -0.89
C LEU A 409 4.59 -10.87 -2.13
N THR A 410 3.71 -10.69 -3.12
CA THR A 410 3.98 -9.81 -4.26
C THR A 410 4.16 -8.34 -3.90
N LEU A 411 3.74 -7.91 -2.72
CA LEU A 411 3.92 -6.56 -2.17
C LEU A 411 5.10 -6.46 -1.19
N VAL A 412 5.85 -7.53 -0.98
CA VAL A 412 6.99 -7.56 -0.05
C VAL A 412 8.30 -7.32 -0.80
N TRP A 413 9.09 -6.36 -0.33
CA TRP A 413 10.36 -5.98 -0.94
C TRP A 413 11.32 -7.17 -1.11
N GLY A 414 11.97 -7.24 -2.27
CA GLY A 414 13.00 -8.24 -2.55
C GLY A 414 12.50 -9.69 -2.62
N VAL A 415 11.21 -9.97 -2.43
CA VAL A 415 10.67 -11.32 -2.49
C VAL A 415 10.27 -11.69 -3.91
N LYS A 416 10.83 -12.78 -4.44
CA LYS A 416 10.29 -13.53 -5.58
C LYS A 416 9.68 -14.80 -5.03
N CYS A 417 8.39 -15.00 -5.21
CA CYS A 417 7.70 -16.17 -4.69
C CYS A 417 7.43 -17.19 -5.80
N ILE A 418 7.62 -18.47 -5.47
CA ILE A 418 7.23 -19.59 -6.31
C ILE A 418 6.28 -20.50 -5.54
N VAL A 419 5.29 -21.02 -6.25
CA VAL A 419 4.37 -22.02 -5.70
C VAL A 419 4.88 -23.39 -6.10
N GLN A 420 5.23 -24.16 -5.10
CA GLN A 420 5.81 -25.50 -5.29
C GLN A 420 5.25 -26.43 -4.21
N LYS A 421 5.03 -27.69 -4.54
CA LYS A 421 4.62 -28.70 -3.57
C LYS A 421 5.57 -28.68 -2.35
N ASP A 422 5.00 -28.85 -1.17
CA ASP A 422 5.77 -28.83 0.06
C ASP A 422 6.79 -29.98 0.10
N ALA A 423 7.93 -29.72 0.70
CA ALA A 423 8.97 -30.70 0.91
C ALA A 423 8.71 -31.47 2.21
N ASN A 424 8.96 -32.77 2.22
CA ASN A 424 8.77 -33.61 3.41
C ASN A 424 9.95 -33.57 4.36
N ASN A 425 11.14 -33.25 3.85
CA ASN A 425 12.37 -33.15 4.63
C ASN A 425 13.35 -32.14 4.04
N LEU A 426 14.46 -31.92 4.71
CA LEU A 426 15.48 -30.94 4.32
C LEU A 426 16.16 -31.32 2.99
N GLU A 427 16.37 -32.60 2.72
CA GLU A 427 17.02 -33.06 1.48
C GLU A 427 16.14 -32.79 0.26
N GLU A 428 14.84 -33.01 0.39
CA GLU A 428 13.87 -32.69 -0.66
C GLU A 428 13.79 -31.17 -0.91
N MET A 429 13.83 -30.35 0.14
CA MET A 429 13.94 -28.89 0.03
C MET A 429 15.17 -28.48 -0.80
N ILE A 430 16.32 -29.05 -0.48
CA ILE A 430 17.57 -28.78 -1.19
C ILE A 430 17.45 -29.20 -2.67
N LYS A 431 16.92 -30.38 -2.96
CA LYS A 431 16.73 -30.90 -4.32
C LYS A 431 15.82 -30.00 -5.14
N ILE A 432 14.66 -29.64 -4.60
CA ILE A 432 13.69 -28.73 -5.25
C ILE A 432 14.36 -27.38 -5.54
N THR A 433 15.06 -26.82 -4.56
CA THR A 433 15.71 -25.51 -4.68
C THR A 433 16.81 -25.53 -5.74
N LYS A 434 17.69 -26.52 -5.72
CA LYS A 434 18.76 -26.69 -6.71
C LYS A 434 18.18 -26.77 -8.12
N ALA A 435 17.18 -27.63 -8.33
CA ALA A 435 16.54 -27.82 -9.63
C ALA A 435 15.89 -26.54 -10.17
N PHE A 436 15.11 -25.82 -9.32
CA PHE A 436 14.47 -24.57 -9.70
C PHE A 436 15.50 -23.48 -9.98
N SER A 437 16.46 -23.30 -9.11
CA SER A 437 17.46 -22.22 -9.24
C SER A 437 18.34 -22.38 -10.46
N LYS A 438 18.67 -23.61 -10.84
CA LYS A 438 19.38 -23.91 -12.11
C LYS A 438 18.47 -23.62 -13.32
N LYS A 439 17.23 -24.12 -13.34
CA LYS A 439 16.25 -23.89 -14.41
C LYS A 439 16.04 -22.40 -14.68
N GLU A 440 15.89 -21.61 -13.64
CA GLU A 440 15.66 -20.16 -13.72
C GLU A 440 16.96 -19.35 -13.88
N LYS A 441 18.11 -20.00 -13.97
CA LYS A 441 19.43 -19.36 -14.07
C LYS A 441 19.68 -18.33 -12.94
N ILE A 442 19.22 -18.63 -11.72
CA ILE A 442 19.42 -17.80 -10.54
C ILE A 442 20.80 -18.03 -9.96
N ILE A 443 21.29 -19.26 -10.02
CA ILE A 443 22.57 -19.70 -9.47
C ILE A 443 23.37 -20.52 -10.50
N LYS A 444 24.67 -20.40 -10.45
CA LYS A 444 25.60 -21.19 -11.27
C LYS A 444 26.16 -22.36 -10.47
N VAL A 445 26.67 -23.36 -11.17
CA VAL A 445 27.47 -24.44 -10.56
C VAL A 445 28.68 -23.84 -9.85
N GLY A 446 28.97 -24.32 -8.65
CA GLY A 446 30.02 -23.80 -7.78
C GLY A 446 29.61 -22.69 -6.84
N GLU A 447 28.54 -21.96 -7.12
CA GLU A 447 28.03 -20.89 -6.24
C GLU A 447 27.32 -21.47 -5.01
N LYS A 448 27.27 -20.67 -3.94
CA LYS A 448 26.59 -21.03 -2.68
C LYS A 448 25.21 -20.37 -2.61
N MET A 449 24.24 -21.01 -1.96
CA MET A 449 22.96 -20.43 -1.55
C MET A 449 22.74 -20.61 -0.06
N VAL A 450 22.00 -19.69 0.52
CA VAL A 450 21.55 -19.78 1.93
C VAL A 450 20.10 -20.19 1.94
N ILE A 451 19.76 -21.26 2.65
CA ILE A 451 18.36 -21.72 2.85
C ILE A 451 17.97 -21.42 4.29
N THR A 452 16.77 -20.88 4.50
CA THR A 452 16.18 -20.69 5.82
C THR A 452 14.75 -21.25 5.86
N ALA A 453 14.42 -21.91 6.95
CA ALA A 453 13.14 -22.57 7.15
C ALA A 453 12.78 -22.71 8.63
N GLY A 454 11.56 -23.15 8.91
CA GLY A 454 11.14 -23.61 10.23
C GLY A 454 11.14 -25.14 10.32
N LEU A 455 11.79 -25.68 11.34
CA LEU A 455 11.73 -27.10 11.71
C LEU A 455 11.05 -27.27 13.07
N PRO A 456 10.22 -28.32 13.27
CA PRO A 456 9.76 -29.28 12.25
C PRO A 456 8.94 -28.60 11.15
N LEU A 457 8.99 -29.16 9.94
CA LEU A 457 8.19 -28.66 8.81
C LEU A 457 6.70 -28.66 9.17
N LYS A 458 5.92 -27.77 8.52
CA LYS A 458 4.46 -27.61 8.73
C LYS A 458 4.05 -27.03 10.09
N LYS A 459 5.01 -26.58 10.93
CA LYS A 459 4.73 -25.83 12.15
C LYS A 459 4.90 -24.33 11.87
N LEU A 460 3.82 -23.57 11.96
CA LEU A 460 3.84 -22.12 11.69
C LEU A 460 4.73 -21.36 12.69
N GLY A 461 5.46 -20.35 12.21
CA GLY A 461 6.19 -19.41 13.05
C GLY A 461 7.53 -19.90 13.61
N THR A 462 8.04 -21.01 13.16
CA THR A 462 9.24 -21.70 13.71
C THR A 462 10.52 -21.47 12.88
N THR A 463 10.70 -20.31 12.22
CA THR A 463 11.97 -20.08 11.49
C THR A 463 13.16 -20.21 12.44
N ASN A 464 13.90 -21.34 12.37
CA ASN A 464 14.97 -21.72 13.31
C ASN A 464 16.14 -22.44 12.63
N LEU A 465 16.14 -22.53 11.27
CA LEU A 465 17.18 -23.20 10.50
C LEU A 465 17.83 -22.24 9.52
N ILE A 466 19.17 -22.31 9.45
CA ILE A 466 19.98 -21.78 8.33
C ILE A 466 20.84 -22.91 7.80
N ARG A 467 20.87 -23.08 6.47
CA ARG A 467 21.72 -24.06 5.79
C ARG A 467 22.41 -23.41 4.59
N VAL A 468 23.72 -23.59 4.49
CA VAL A 468 24.50 -23.21 3.31
C VAL A 468 24.64 -24.43 2.40
N ILE A 469 24.37 -24.22 1.12
CA ILE A 469 24.45 -25.27 0.09
C ILE A 469 25.33 -24.78 -1.04
N LYS A 470 26.31 -25.58 -1.45
CA LYS A 470 27.03 -25.41 -2.71
C LYS A 470 26.26 -26.13 -3.83
N VAL A 471 26.14 -25.50 -4.98
CA VAL A 471 25.46 -26.07 -6.13
C VAL A 471 26.48 -26.81 -6.98
N ASP A 472 26.24 -28.10 -7.15
CA ASP A 472 27.07 -28.98 -7.97
C ASP A 472 26.73 -28.82 -9.45
#